data_72aeead7bc7c5ff5e0173611549f4ce0
#
_entry.id   72aeead7bc7c5ff5e0173611549f4ce0
#
_cell.length_a   1.000
_cell.length_b   1.000
_cell.length_c   1.000
_cell.angle_alpha   90.00
_cell.angle_beta   90.00
_cell.angle_gamma   90.00
#
_symmetry.space_group_name_H-M   'P 1'
#
loop_
_entity.id
_entity.type
_entity.pdbx_description
1 polymer ?
#
loop_
_entity_poly.entity_id
_entity_poly.type
_entity_poly.pdbx_seq_one_letter_code
_entity_poly.pdbx_strand_id
1 'polypeptide(L)'
;MQEASSMFLEHVLKQTINLDHPLHVLDLCGAPGGKSTHLASLISKDSLLVSNEVIKSRATILAENIAKWGSGNVLVTNNDPRDFSRLPEFFDVMVIDAPCSGEGMFRKDPHAVEEWSEENVNLCARRQQRILADTWEALKPGGILIYSTCTWNEAENEENMAWLGEQENAQSIKLNFDDSLGIVRSELQGVEGYRFYPHAVQGEGFFLAVMRKAGQTEDENYSSGKKKKYKLQEAGKKEKALVQDWLLHAEDLAWIQHNETIFTLPENLFEAADEVYQKLYVIYGGTQVAEIAGKKVKPLQPLALSQHINKEAFKFIELNLEQAIRYLRKEDINLGTHGTDWVLLQYNGLPLGWAKLIGNRTNNYYPKEWRIRMDLPTALPSKSVLE
;
A
#
# COMPACT_ATOMS: atom_id res chain seq x y z
N MET A 1 7.55 11.38 -2.01
CA MET A 1 7.85 11.60 -3.45
C MET A 1 8.19 10.23 -4.04
N GLN A 2 7.60 9.85 -5.18
CA GLN A 2 7.86 8.58 -5.84
C GLN A 2 9.16 8.67 -6.65
N GLU A 3 9.83 7.52 -6.83
CA GLU A 3 10.93 7.40 -7.77
C GLU A 3 10.36 7.36 -9.21
N ALA A 4 10.97 8.15 -10.13
CA ALA A 4 10.36 8.40 -11.44
C ALA A 4 10.21 7.14 -12.30
N SER A 5 11.22 6.25 -12.34
CA SER A 5 11.16 5.01 -13.13
C SER A 5 10.06 4.08 -12.64
N SER A 6 9.84 4.02 -11.31
CA SER A 6 8.77 3.19 -10.72
C SER A 6 7.36 3.67 -11.06
N MET A 7 7.18 4.94 -11.44
CA MET A 7 5.89 5.47 -11.88
C MET A 7 5.44 4.92 -13.25
N PHE A 8 6.34 4.29 -14.01
CA PHE A 8 5.98 3.60 -15.25
C PHE A 8 4.96 2.47 -15.03
N LEU A 9 4.80 2.01 -13.78
CA LEU A 9 3.76 1.08 -13.36
C LEU A 9 2.34 1.54 -13.79
N GLU A 10 2.05 2.85 -13.71
CA GLU A 10 0.77 3.40 -14.17
C GLU A 10 0.57 3.18 -15.66
N HIS A 11 1.61 3.41 -16.46
CA HIS A 11 1.57 3.21 -17.90
C HIS A 11 1.30 1.73 -18.27
N VAL A 12 1.93 0.81 -17.53
CA VAL A 12 1.70 -0.63 -17.68
C VAL A 12 0.25 -0.99 -17.40
N LEU A 13 -0.27 -0.58 -16.24
CA LEU A 13 -1.63 -0.92 -15.82
C LEU A 13 -2.67 -0.40 -16.81
N LYS A 14 -2.54 0.85 -17.26
CA LYS A 14 -3.45 1.46 -18.24
C LYS A 14 -3.48 0.73 -19.61
N GLN A 15 -2.41 0.02 -19.96
CA GLN A 15 -2.35 -0.74 -21.21
C GLN A 15 -2.83 -2.19 -21.08
N THR A 16 -2.77 -2.74 -19.87
CA THR A 16 -2.92 -4.19 -19.69
C THR A 16 -4.25 -4.60 -19.08
N ILE A 17 -4.89 -3.69 -18.32
CA ILE A 17 -6.12 -3.99 -17.60
C ILE A 17 -7.05 -2.77 -17.56
N ASN A 18 -8.36 -3.03 -17.41
CA ASN A 18 -9.34 -1.96 -17.17
C ASN A 18 -9.40 -1.61 -15.69
N LEU A 19 -8.87 -0.44 -15.32
CA LEU A 19 -8.78 0.03 -13.93
C LEU A 19 -10.12 0.52 -13.35
N ASP A 20 -11.14 0.75 -14.19
CA ASP A 20 -12.48 1.16 -13.74
C ASP A 20 -13.30 -0.03 -13.20
N HIS A 21 -12.90 -1.25 -13.51
CA HIS A 21 -13.53 -2.45 -12.99
C HIS A 21 -13.00 -2.80 -11.60
N PRO A 22 -13.81 -3.43 -10.74
CA PRO A 22 -13.34 -4.00 -9.47
C PRO A 22 -12.24 -5.04 -9.72
N LEU A 23 -11.12 -4.89 -9.01
CA LEU A 23 -9.94 -5.74 -9.12
C LEU A 23 -9.47 -6.19 -7.74
N HIS A 24 -8.95 -7.40 -7.67
CA HIS A 24 -8.10 -7.82 -6.55
C HIS A 24 -6.64 -7.69 -6.97
N VAL A 25 -5.90 -6.80 -6.33
CA VAL A 25 -4.51 -6.47 -6.65
C VAL A 25 -3.60 -6.88 -5.50
N LEU A 26 -2.50 -7.55 -5.82
CA LEU A 26 -1.44 -7.88 -4.88
C LEU A 26 -0.20 -7.04 -5.17
N ASP A 27 0.32 -6.36 -4.15
CA ASP A 27 1.69 -5.82 -4.09
C ASP A 27 2.48 -6.69 -3.11
N LEU A 28 3.25 -7.65 -3.62
CA LEU A 28 3.82 -8.73 -2.80
C LEU A 28 5.00 -8.28 -1.94
N CYS A 29 5.78 -7.31 -2.40
CA CYS A 29 6.99 -6.79 -1.74
C CYS A 29 6.84 -5.27 -1.50
N GLY A 30 5.75 -4.85 -0.85
CA GLY A 30 5.24 -3.50 -0.89
C GLY A 30 6.04 -2.46 -0.11
N ALA A 31 6.83 -2.85 0.90
CA ALA A 31 7.52 -1.87 1.75
C ALA A 31 8.60 -1.06 0.99
N PRO A 32 8.68 0.25 1.24
CA PRO A 32 8.02 1.02 2.29
C PRO A 32 6.59 1.52 1.96
N GLY A 33 6.02 1.23 0.79
CA GLY A 33 4.66 1.60 0.41
C GLY A 33 4.55 2.55 -0.79
N GLY A 34 5.65 2.85 -1.47
CA GLY A 34 5.66 3.71 -2.63
C GLY A 34 4.78 3.16 -3.76
N LYS A 35 5.03 1.93 -4.21
CA LYS A 35 4.22 1.28 -5.25
C LYS A 35 2.80 0.99 -4.75
N SER A 36 2.64 0.55 -3.49
CA SER A 36 1.32 0.30 -2.90
C SER A 36 0.41 1.54 -2.90
N THR A 37 0.92 2.71 -2.49
CA THR A 37 0.14 3.96 -2.51
C THR A 37 -0.15 4.44 -3.92
N HIS A 38 0.76 4.21 -4.86
CA HIS A 38 0.54 4.48 -6.27
C HIS A 38 -0.57 3.58 -6.83
N LEU A 39 -0.51 2.26 -6.59
CA LEU A 39 -1.58 1.33 -6.95
C LEU A 39 -2.93 1.75 -6.38
N ALA A 40 -2.98 2.08 -5.08
CA ALA A 40 -4.19 2.55 -4.41
C ALA A 40 -4.79 3.82 -5.04
N SER A 41 -3.98 4.66 -5.70
CA SER A 41 -4.46 5.86 -6.40
C SER A 41 -4.98 5.57 -7.82
N LEU A 42 -4.64 4.41 -8.40
CA LEU A 42 -4.97 4.05 -9.79
C LEU A 42 -6.20 3.14 -9.89
N ILE A 43 -6.36 2.22 -8.95
CA ILE A 43 -7.47 1.26 -8.95
C ILE A 43 -8.76 1.90 -8.47
N SER A 44 -9.90 1.36 -8.89
CA SER A 44 -11.20 1.85 -8.45
C SER A 44 -11.40 1.66 -6.93
N LYS A 45 -12.28 2.46 -6.33
CA LYS A 45 -12.66 2.33 -4.91
C LYS A 45 -13.28 0.96 -4.57
N ASP A 46 -13.81 0.28 -5.59
CA ASP A 46 -14.43 -1.04 -5.50
C ASP A 46 -13.41 -2.19 -5.68
N SER A 47 -12.14 -1.86 -5.84
CA SER A 47 -11.03 -2.82 -5.92
C SER A 47 -10.39 -3.03 -4.55
N LEU A 48 -9.88 -4.23 -4.30
CA LEU A 48 -9.12 -4.57 -3.10
C LEU A 48 -7.61 -4.59 -3.41
N LEU A 49 -6.82 -3.81 -2.67
CA LEU A 49 -5.36 -3.91 -2.69
C LEU A 49 -4.88 -4.68 -1.46
N VAL A 50 -4.17 -5.77 -1.68
CA VAL A 50 -3.40 -6.47 -0.64
C VAL A 50 -1.94 -6.12 -0.80
N SER A 51 -1.36 -5.40 0.17
CA SER A 51 0.06 -5.06 0.19
C SER A 51 0.78 -5.90 1.22
N ASN A 52 1.75 -6.69 0.79
CA ASN A 52 2.49 -7.61 1.64
C ASN A 52 3.95 -7.18 1.85
N GLU A 53 4.49 -7.56 2.98
CA GLU A 53 5.93 -7.48 3.24
C GLU A 53 6.32 -8.58 4.24
N VAL A 54 7.32 -9.39 3.88
CA VAL A 54 7.77 -10.54 4.69
C VAL A 54 8.54 -10.10 5.94
N ILE A 55 9.28 -8.99 5.88
CA ILE A 55 10.07 -8.48 6.99
C ILE A 55 9.17 -7.63 7.90
N LYS A 56 8.92 -8.12 9.12
CA LYS A 56 7.98 -7.52 10.07
C LYS A 56 8.22 -6.03 10.34
N SER A 57 9.47 -5.60 10.50
CA SER A 57 9.79 -4.19 10.74
C SER A 57 9.44 -3.31 9.54
N ARG A 58 9.65 -3.81 8.31
CA ARG A 58 9.29 -3.12 7.07
C ARG A 58 7.78 -3.14 6.84
N ALA A 59 7.10 -4.23 7.18
CA ALA A 59 5.64 -4.34 7.13
C ALA A 59 4.95 -3.29 8.02
N THR A 60 5.54 -3.00 9.20
CA THR A 60 5.04 -1.93 10.07
C THR A 60 5.16 -0.55 9.40
N ILE A 61 6.25 -0.28 8.69
CA ILE A 61 6.44 0.97 7.93
C ILE A 61 5.44 1.06 6.76
N LEU A 62 5.21 -0.06 6.08
CA LEU A 62 4.20 -0.15 5.02
C LEU A 62 2.80 0.19 5.56
N ALA A 63 2.40 -0.42 6.68
CA ALA A 63 1.11 -0.13 7.32
C ALA A 63 0.98 1.34 7.74
N GLU A 64 2.04 1.95 8.26
CA GLU A 64 2.09 3.37 8.59
C GLU A 64 1.87 4.24 7.34
N ASN A 65 2.54 3.95 6.22
CA ASN A 65 2.44 4.73 5.01
C ASN A 65 1.07 4.55 4.32
N ILE A 66 0.49 3.36 4.34
CA ILE A 66 -0.89 3.11 3.88
C ILE A 66 -1.91 3.86 4.74
N ALA A 67 -1.76 3.85 6.07
CA ALA A 67 -2.62 4.61 6.96
C ALA A 67 -2.54 6.12 6.70
N LYS A 68 -1.34 6.65 6.42
CA LYS A 68 -1.13 8.06 6.03
C LYS A 68 -1.72 8.40 4.67
N TRP A 69 -1.79 7.44 3.76
CA TRP A 69 -2.40 7.63 2.44
C TRP A 69 -3.92 7.78 2.53
N GLY A 70 -4.54 7.07 3.48
CA GLY A 70 -5.95 7.25 3.84
C GLY A 70 -6.96 6.50 2.97
N SER A 71 -6.54 5.59 2.09
CA SER A 71 -7.44 4.74 1.30
C SER A 71 -8.06 3.65 2.17
N GLY A 72 -9.39 3.47 2.06
CA GLY A 72 -10.15 2.49 2.85
C GLY A 72 -10.21 1.08 2.26
N ASN A 73 -9.66 0.84 1.08
CA ASN A 73 -9.75 -0.43 0.34
C ASN A 73 -8.41 -1.19 0.29
N VAL A 74 -7.54 -0.97 1.29
CA VAL A 74 -6.21 -1.59 1.37
C VAL A 74 -6.09 -2.46 2.60
N LEU A 75 -5.53 -3.67 2.43
CA LEU A 75 -5.09 -4.55 3.51
C LEU A 75 -3.56 -4.66 3.48
N VAL A 76 -2.92 -4.59 4.64
CA VAL A 76 -1.48 -4.84 4.77
C VAL A 76 -1.26 -6.15 5.49
N THR A 77 -0.47 -7.03 4.88
CA THR A 77 -0.16 -8.37 5.38
C THR A 77 1.32 -8.53 5.67
N ASN A 78 1.65 -9.46 6.57
CA ASN A 78 3.03 -9.83 6.88
C ASN A 78 3.18 -11.34 6.76
N ASN A 79 3.38 -11.83 5.54
CA ASN A 79 3.41 -13.25 5.20
C ASN A 79 4.58 -13.59 4.30
N ASP A 80 5.05 -14.84 4.37
CA ASP A 80 5.96 -15.40 3.36
C ASP A 80 5.21 -15.55 2.03
N PRO A 81 5.85 -15.38 0.86
CA PRO A 81 5.23 -15.57 -0.46
C PRO A 81 4.44 -16.89 -0.60
N ARG A 82 4.96 -17.99 -0.05
CA ARG A 82 4.29 -19.31 -0.09
C ARG A 82 2.90 -19.34 0.57
N ASP A 83 2.62 -18.41 1.51
CA ASP A 83 1.32 -18.38 2.18
C ASP A 83 0.20 -17.95 1.23
N PHE A 84 0.54 -17.29 0.11
CA PHE A 84 -0.42 -16.85 -0.89
C PHE A 84 -0.99 -18.00 -1.73
N SER A 85 -0.36 -19.17 -1.76
CA SER A 85 -0.95 -20.39 -2.34
C SER A 85 -2.28 -20.80 -1.68
N ARG A 86 -2.59 -20.26 -0.49
CA ARG A 86 -3.88 -20.45 0.18
C ARG A 86 -5.03 -19.62 -0.43
N LEU A 87 -4.69 -18.70 -1.33
CA LEU A 87 -5.62 -17.84 -2.08
C LEU A 87 -5.51 -18.13 -3.59
N PRO A 88 -5.79 -19.37 -4.04
CA PRO A 88 -5.64 -19.73 -5.45
C PRO A 88 -6.59 -18.88 -6.31
N GLU A 89 -6.10 -18.41 -7.45
CA GLU A 89 -6.85 -17.64 -8.45
C GLU A 89 -7.62 -16.43 -7.87
N PHE A 90 -7.04 -15.78 -6.87
CA PHE A 90 -7.68 -14.68 -6.16
C PHE A 90 -7.38 -13.31 -6.79
N PHE A 91 -6.16 -13.10 -7.30
CA PHE A 91 -5.71 -11.79 -7.77
C PHE A 91 -5.83 -11.65 -9.29
N ASP A 92 -6.36 -10.51 -9.73
CA ASP A 92 -6.40 -10.10 -11.14
C ASP A 92 -5.06 -9.54 -11.60
N VAL A 93 -4.37 -8.84 -10.69
CA VAL A 93 -3.06 -8.23 -10.90
C VAL A 93 -2.14 -8.56 -9.74
N MET A 94 -0.93 -8.96 -10.06
CA MET A 94 0.15 -9.18 -9.09
C MET A 94 1.35 -8.31 -9.45
N VAL A 95 1.79 -7.47 -8.52
CA VAL A 95 3.00 -6.66 -8.65
C VAL A 95 4.06 -7.24 -7.72
N ILE A 96 5.21 -7.59 -8.28
CA ILE A 96 6.35 -8.13 -7.54
C ILE A 96 7.56 -7.24 -7.81
N ASP A 97 7.79 -6.27 -6.92
CA ASP A 97 9.06 -5.52 -6.86
C ASP A 97 10.06 -6.35 -6.07
N ALA A 98 10.74 -7.22 -6.77
CA ALA A 98 11.48 -8.31 -6.15
C ALA A 98 12.76 -7.84 -5.43
N PRO A 99 13.11 -8.42 -4.26
CA PRO A 99 14.41 -8.18 -3.65
C PRO A 99 15.52 -8.62 -4.60
N CYS A 100 16.47 -7.73 -4.87
CA CYS A 100 17.49 -7.90 -5.90
C CYS A 100 18.89 -7.47 -5.42
N SER A 101 19.91 -7.66 -6.25
CA SER A 101 21.29 -7.28 -5.96
C SER A 101 21.52 -5.76 -5.87
N GLY A 102 20.59 -4.94 -6.39
CA GLY A 102 20.54 -3.51 -6.14
C GLY A 102 21.47 -2.64 -6.98
N GLU A 103 21.91 -3.08 -8.15
CA GLU A 103 22.78 -2.29 -9.06
C GLU A 103 22.25 -0.88 -9.35
N GLY A 104 20.93 -0.74 -9.48
CA GLY A 104 20.27 0.54 -9.67
C GLY A 104 20.39 1.51 -8.51
N MET A 105 20.88 1.06 -7.35
CA MET A 105 21.12 1.89 -6.18
C MET A 105 22.54 2.45 -6.07
N PHE A 106 23.47 2.02 -6.93
CA PHE A 106 24.89 2.40 -6.86
C PHE A 106 25.14 3.91 -6.83
N ARG A 107 24.32 4.69 -7.54
CA ARG A 107 24.41 6.15 -7.53
C ARG A 107 23.95 6.76 -6.22
N LYS A 108 22.99 6.14 -5.55
CA LYS A 108 22.29 6.66 -4.38
C LYS A 108 22.89 6.17 -3.06
N ASP A 109 23.39 4.96 -3.06
CA ASP A 109 23.93 4.29 -1.88
C ASP A 109 25.29 3.64 -2.19
N PRO A 110 26.40 4.26 -1.74
CA PRO A 110 27.75 3.71 -1.94
C PRO A 110 27.93 2.31 -1.35
N HIS A 111 27.20 1.96 -0.26
CA HIS A 111 27.30 0.63 0.33
C HIS A 111 26.73 -0.47 -0.59
N ALA A 112 25.77 -0.13 -1.46
CA ALA A 112 25.25 -1.07 -2.43
C ALA A 112 26.35 -1.61 -3.38
N VAL A 113 27.37 -0.79 -3.68
CA VAL A 113 28.54 -1.21 -4.49
C VAL A 113 29.43 -2.17 -3.73
N GLU A 114 29.60 -1.98 -2.41
CA GLU A 114 30.41 -2.83 -1.56
C GLU A 114 29.76 -4.21 -1.31
N GLU A 115 28.43 -4.24 -1.26
CA GLU A 115 27.64 -5.46 -1.04
C GLU A 115 27.43 -6.29 -2.32
N TRP A 116 27.64 -5.69 -3.48
CA TRP A 116 27.41 -6.35 -4.77
C TRP A 116 28.48 -7.42 -5.05
N SER A 117 28.04 -8.58 -5.51
CA SER A 117 28.89 -9.65 -6.02
C SER A 117 28.11 -10.56 -6.97
N GLU A 118 28.78 -11.26 -7.86
CA GLU A 118 28.15 -12.26 -8.74
C GLU A 118 27.46 -13.39 -7.92
N GLU A 119 28.01 -13.75 -6.77
CA GLU A 119 27.38 -14.73 -5.88
C GLU A 119 26.05 -14.19 -5.32
N ASN A 120 26.01 -12.91 -4.91
CA ASN A 120 24.79 -12.27 -4.43
C ASN A 120 23.74 -12.13 -5.54
N VAL A 121 24.14 -11.83 -6.78
CA VAL A 121 23.25 -11.83 -7.96
C VAL A 121 22.60 -13.20 -8.13
N ASN A 122 23.39 -14.28 -8.14
CA ASN A 122 22.87 -15.64 -8.27
C ASN A 122 21.96 -16.06 -7.11
N LEU A 123 22.23 -15.59 -5.90
CA LEU A 123 21.39 -15.83 -4.73
C LEU A 123 20.03 -15.09 -4.87
N CYS A 124 20.07 -13.85 -5.32
CA CYS A 124 18.88 -13.06 -5.58
C CYS A 124 18.02 -13.66 -6.70
N ALA A 125 18.63 -14.06 -7.82
CA ALA A 125 17.92 -14.70 -8.93
C ALA A 125 17.15 -15.95 -8.48
N ARG A 126 17.80 -16.86 -7.72
CA ARG A 126 17.12 -18.05 -7.18
C ARG A 126 16.00 -17.70 -6.18
N ARG A 127 16.19 -16.65 -5.35
CA ARG A 127 15.16 -16.18 -4.43
C ARG A 127 13.95 -15.65 -5.20
N GLN A 128 14.16 -14.91 -6.27
CA GLN A 128 13.11 -14.36 -7.12
C GLN A 128 12.32 -15.47 -7.82
N GLN A 129 12.99 -16.52 -8.35
CA GLN A 129 12.32 -17.70 -8.89
C GLN A 129 11.43 -18.37 -7.86
N ARG A 130 11.92 -18.55 -6.63
CA ARG A 130 11.11 -19.10 -5.54
C ARG A 130 9.90 -18.23 -5.24
N ILE A 131 10.05 -16.90 -5.15
CA ILE A 131 8.95 -15.97 -4.91
C ILE A 131 7.89 -16.10 -6.01
N LEU A 132 8.30 -16.14 -7.27
CA LEU A 132 7.41 -16.30 -8.42
C LEU A 132 6.65 -17.62 -8.36
N ALA A 133 7.34 -18.74 -8.16
CA ALA A 133 6.73 -20.07 -8.06
C ALA A 133 5.74 -20.17 -6.88
N ASP A 134 6.14 -19.67 -5.70
CA ASP A 134 5.34 -19.74 -4.48
C ASP A 134 4.02 -18.95 -4.57
N THR A 135 3.95 -17.92 -5.43
CA THR A 135 2.77 -17.03 -5.54
C THR A 135 1.97 -17.22 -6.82
N TRP A 136 2.48 -17.98 -7.78
CA TRP A 136 1.86 -18.09 -9.11
C TRP A 136 0.41 -18.59 -9.09
N GLU A 137 0.10 -19.54 -8.21
CA GLU A 137 -1.26 -20.08 -8.07
C GLU A 137 -2.27 -19.01 -7.63
N ALA A 138 -1.81 -17.98 -6.91
CA ALA A 138 -2.70 -16.92 -6.44
C ALA A 138 -3.14 -15.96 -7.55
N LEU A 139 -2.46 -15.93 -8.69
CA LEU A 139 -2.86 -15.16 -9.86
C LEU A 139 -3.95 -15.90 -10.63
N LYS A 140 -5.02 -15.21 -11.01
CA LYS A 140 -6.10 -15.77 -11.84
C LYS A 140 -5.60 -16.18 -13.23
N PRO A 141 -6.21 -17.18 -13.90
CA PRO A 141 -6.06 -17.37 -15.34
C PRO A 141 -6.40 -16.08 -16.09
N GLY A 142 -5.57 -15.66 -17.05
CA GLY A 142 -5.70 -14.37 -17.74
C GLY A 142 -5.20 -13.15 -16.93
N GLY A 143 -4.87 -13.33 -15.64
CA GLY A 143 -4.35 -12.29 -14.76
C GLY A 143 -2.96 -11.79 -15.19
N ILE A 144 -2.60 -10.61 -14.70
CA ILE A 144 -1.39 -9.88 -15.07
C ILE A 144 -0.38 -9.92 -13.93
N LEU A 145 0.83 -10.40 -14.22
CA LEU A 145 2.01 -10.22 -13.39
C LEU A 145 2.81 -9.04 -13.91
N ILE A 146 3.14 -8.10 -13.04
CA ILE A 146 4.11 -7.03 -13.26
C ILE A 146 5.31 -7.32 -12.36
N TYR A 147 6.40 -7.73 -12.98
CA TYR A 147 7.67 -8.01 -12.29
C TYR A 147 8.60 -6.82 -12.42
N SER A 148 9.26 -6.44 -11.34
CA SER A 148 10.26 -5.37 -11.35
C SER A 148 11.40 -5.64 -10.37
N THR A 149 12.56 -5.04 -10.67
CA THR A 149 13.74 -5.03 -9.83
C THR A 149 14.44 -3.68 -9.92
N CYS A 150 15.30 -3.38 -8.94
CA CYS A 150 16.24 -2.26 -9.02
C CYS A 150 17.64 -2.72 -9.46
N THR A 151 17.73 -3.65 -10.41
CA THR A 151 19.01 -4.13 -10.97
C THR A 151 18.92 -4.21 -12.49
N TRP A 152 20.07 -4.28 -13.18
CA TRP A 152 20.16 -4.47 -14.64
C TRP A 152 20.65 -5.86 -15.01
N ASN A 153 20.92 -6.69 -14.02
CA ASN A 153 21.46 -8.03 -14.26
C ASN A 153 20.46 -8.91 -15.00
N GLU A 154 20.89 -9.58 -16.07
CA GLU A 154 20.03 -10.42 -16.91
C GLU A 154 19.53 -11.65 -16.15
N ALA A 155 20.37 -12.23 -15.28
CA ALA A 155 20.00 -13.41 -14.48
C ALA A 155 18.86 -13.15 -13.50
N GLU A 156 18.77 -11.92 -12.97
CA GLU A 156 17.68 -11.50 -12.08
C GLU A 156 16.43 -11.04 -12.83
N ASN A 157 16.53 -10.73 -14.10
CA ASN A 157 15.53 -10.07 -14.90
C ASN A 157 15.01 -10.97 -16.02
N GLU A 158 15.57 -10.88 -17.23
CA GLU A 158 15.07 -11.57 -18.42
C GLU A 158 15.12 -13.09 -18.27
N GLU A 159 16.19 -13.66 -17.67
CA GLU A 159 16.30 -15.10 -17.45
C GLU A 159 15.21 -15.62 -16.49
N ASN A 160 14.88 -14.86 -15.44
CA ASN A 160 13.79 -15.22 -14.53
C ASN A 160 12.43 -15.17 -15.23
N MET A 161 12.20 -14.21 -16.11
CA MET A 161 10.96 -14.11 -16.85
C MET A 161 10.84 -15.17 -17.96
N ALA A 162 11.94 -15.51 -18.63
CA ALA A 162 11.99 -16.61 -19.59
C ALA A 162 11.72 -17.95 -18.87
N TRP A 163 12.36 -18.17 -17.73
CA TRP A 163 12.10 -19.34 -16.89
C TRP A 163 10.61 -19.44 -16.48
N LEU A 164 9.99 -18.34 -16.07
CA LEU A 164 8.56 -18.32 -15.73
C LEU A 164 7.68 -18.65 -16.96
N GLY A 165 8.03 -18.13 -18.12
CA GLY A 165 7.33 -18.42 -19.37
C GLY A 165 7.36 -19.92 -19.72
N GLU A 166 8.49 -20.57 -19.52
CA GLU A 166 8.67 -22.01 -19.78
C GLU A 166 7.96 -22.90 -18.74
N GLN A 167 8.11 -22.58 -17.44
CA GLN A 167 7.59 -23.43 -16.37
C GLN A 167 6.08 -23.29 -16.18
N GLU A 168 5.55 -22.08 -16.33
CA GLU A 168 4.18 -21.73 -15.95
C GLU A 168 3.30 -21.35 -17.16
N ASN A 169 3.82 -21.51 -18.38
CA ASN A 169 3.13 -21.14 -19.61
C ASN A 169 2.63 -19.67 -19.59
N ALA A 170 3.43 -18.78 -18.99
CA ALA A 170 3.15 -17.36 -18.92
C ALA A 170 3.51 -16.68 -20.25
N GLN A 171 2.69 -15.74 -20.71
CA GLN A 171 2.88 -15.03 -21.97
C GLN A 171 3.39 -13.62 -21.72
N SER A 172 4.47 -13.22 -22.39
CA SER A 172 4.97 -11.85 -22.33
C SER A 172 4.02 -10.87 -22.99
N ILE A 173 3.78 -9.74 -22.33
CA ILE A 173 2.99 -8.63 -22.89
C ILE A 173 3.92 -7.52 -23.33
N LYS A 174 3.84 -7.16 -24.61
CA LYS A 174 4.57 -6.03 -25.19
C LYS A 174 3.87 -4.72 -24.90
N LEU A 175 4.63 -3.75 -24.40
CA LEU A 175 4.12 -2.41 -24.10
C LEU A 175 4.42 -1.44 -25.23
N ASN A 176 3.49 -0.50 -25.45
CA ASN A 176 3.66 0.60 -26.39
C ASN A 176 3.98 1.88 -25.61
N PHE A 177 5.08 2.53 -25.96
CA PHE A 177 5.48 3.82 -25.42
C PHE A 177 6.39 4.55 -26.41
N ASP A 178 6.54 5.87 -26.21
CA ASP A 178 7.37 6.72 -27.05
C ASP A 178 8.86 6.43 -26.76
N ASP A 179 9.62 6.17 -27.81
CA ASP A 179 11.07 5.89 -27.71
C ASP A 179 11.87 7.08 -27.15
N SER A 180 11.31 8.30 -27.22
CA SER A 180 11.91 9.50 -26.61
C SER A 180 12.00 9.44 -25.07
N LEU A 181 11.30 8.51 -24.43
CA LEU A 181 11.40 8.29 -22.98
C LEU A 181 12.75 7.70 -22.56
N GLY A 182 13.58 7.23 -23.50
CA GLY A 182 14.90 6.66 -23.22
C GLY A 182 14.88 5.29 -22.54
N ILE A 183 13.72 4.62 -22.53
CA ILE A 183 13.57 3.27 -21.97
C ILE A 183 14.09 2.25 -22.98
N VAL A 184 15.00 1.38 -22.55
CA VAL A 184 15.62 0.38 -23.42
C VAL A 184 14.81 -0.91 -23.37
N ARG A 185 14.39 -1.40 -24.55
CA ARG A 185 13.76 -2.71 -24.68
C ARG A 185 14.83 -3.80 -24.70
N SER A 186 14.60 -4.88 -23.98
CA SER A 186 15.39 -6.11 -24.04
C SER A 186 14.46 -7.28 -24.36
N GLU A 187 14.99 -8.33 -24.98
CA GLU A 187 14.23 -9.53 -25.30
C GLU A 187 15.12 -10.77 -25.09
N LEU A 188 14.58 -11.75 -24.37
CA LEU A 188 15.20 -13.07 -24.21
C LEU A 188 14.12 -14.16 -24.36
N GLN A 189 14.32 -15.10 -25.28
CA GLN A 189 13.42 -16.24 -25.52
C GLN A 189 11.93 -15.83 -25.72
N GLY A 190 11.70 -14.68 -26.38
CA GLY A 190 10.36 -14.17 -26.66
C GLY A 190 9.72 -13.39 -25.49
N VAL A 191 10.44 -13.18 -24.40
CA VAL A 191 10.02 -12.34 -23.28
C VAL A 191 10.62 -10.96 -23.43
N GLU A 192 9.77 -9.92 -23.44
CA GLU A 192 10.20 -8.52 -23.52
C GLU A 192 10.34 -7.91 -22.13
N GLY A 193 11.47 -7.24 -21.89
CA GLY A 193 11.77 -6.47 -20.70
C GLY A 193 12.04 -5.00 -21.01
N TYR A 194 11.95 -4.16 -19.99
CA TYR A 194 12.12 -2.69 -20.09
C TYR A 194 13.12 -2.23 -19.04
N ARG A 195 14.26 -1.68 -19.52
CA ARG A 195 15.37 -1.24 -18.68
C ARG A 195 15.43 0.27 -18.62
N PHE A 196 15.53 0.80 -17.42
CA PHE A 196 15.64 2.21 -17.11
C PHE A 196 17.06 2.48 -16.62
N TYR A 197 17.89 3.06 -17.49
CA TYR A 197 19.25 3.40 -17.13
C TYR A 197 19.35 4.86 -16.69
N PRO A 198 20.03 5.18 -15.56
CA PRO A 198 20.14 6.55 -15.04
C PRO A 198 20.76 7.57 -16.00
N HIS A 199 21.50 7.12 -17.02
CA HIS A 199 22.07 7.99 -18.05
C HIS A 199 21.09 8.31 -19.19
N ALA A 200 19.99 7.54 -19.32
CA ALA A 200 19.01 7.69 -20.38
C ALA A 200 17.65 8.23 -19.86
N VAL A 201 17.32 7.99 -18.60
CA VAL A 201 16.05 8.42 -17.99
C VAL A 201 16.29 9.27 -16.75
N GLN A 202 15.32 10.12 -16.38
CA GLN A 202 15.37 10.86 -15.13
C GLN A 202 14.85 9.97 -13.98
N GLY A 203 15.69 9.08 -13.48
CA GLY A 203 15.35 8.14 -12.42
C GLY A 203 16.55 7.32 -11.97
N GLU A 204 16.34 6.44 -11.02
CA GLU A 204 17.31 5.42 -10.64
C GLU A 204 17.18 4.18 -11.56
N GLY A 205 18.13 3.24 -11.42
CA GLY A 205 18.07 2.00 -12.19
C GLY A 205 16.87 1.15 -11.86
N PHE A 206 16.20 0.66 -12.90
CA PHE A 206 14.98 -0.11 -12.76
C PHE A 206 14.82 -1.06 -13.95
N PHE A 207 14.22 -2.20 -13.69
CA PHE A 207 13.77 -3.14 -14.71
C PHE A 207 12.29 -3.46 -14.49
N LEU A 208 11.56 -3.66 -15.58
CA LEU A 208 10.17 -4.09 -15.54
C LEU A 208 9.88 -5.06 -16.68
N ALA A 209 9.10 -6.11 -16.41
CA ALA A 209 8.52 -7.00 -17.40
C ALA A 209 7.07 -7.30 -17.03
N VAL A 210 6.26 -7.64 -18.05
CA VAL A 210 4.83 -7.91 -17.88
C VAL A 210 4.50 -9.27 -18.48
N MET A 211 3.88 -10.12 -17.67
CA MET A 211 3.46 -11.46 -18.08
C MET A 211 1.96 -11.63 -17.84
N ARG A 212 1.33 -12.42 -18.69
CA ARG A 212 -0.06 -12.87 -18.53
C ARG A 212 -0.09 -14.35 -18.22
N LYS A 213 -0.83 -14.75 -17.19
CA LYS A 213 -1.09 -16.17 -16.91
C LYS A 213 -2.00 -16.75 -17.99
N ALA A 214 -1.65 -17.90 -18.54
CA ALA A 214 -2.46 -18.56 -19.56
C ALA A 214 -3.83 -18.97 -19.00
N GLY A 215 -4.82 -19.04 -19.90
CA GLY A 215 -6.20 -19.39 -19.55
C GLY A 215 -7.14 -18.19 -19.54
N GLN A 216 -8.41 -18.48 -19.31
CA GLN A 216 -9.46 -17.48 -19.13
C GLN A 216 -10.15 -17.78 -17.80
N THR A 217 -10.52 -16.76 -17.08
CA THR A 217 -11.38 -16.88 -15.90
C THR A 217 -12.73 -17.39 -16.37
N GLU A 218 -13.17 -18.56 -15.90
CA GLU A 218 -14.55 -18.97 -16.07
C GLU A 218 -15.42 -18.03 -15.21
N ASP A 219 -16.51 -17.49 -15.78
CA ASP A 219 -17.48 -16.72 -14.98
C ASP A 219 -17.96 -17.60 -13.83
N GLU A 220 -17.52 -17.30 -12.62
CA GLU A 220 -17.96 -18.02 -11.43
C GLU A 220 -19.47 -17.89 -11.27
N ASN A 221 -20.21 -18.90 -11.66
CA ASN A 221 -21.56 -19.12 -11.19
C ASN A 221 -21.50 -19.40 -9.68
N TYR A 222 -21.63 -18.36 -8.88
CA TYR A 222 -21.62 -18.41 -7.43
C TYR A 222 -22.76 -19.31 -6.93
N SER A 223 -22.47 -20.58 -6.66
CA SER A 223 -23.44 -21.49 -6.01
C SER A 223 -23.48 -21.16 -4.53
N SER A 224 -24.43 -20.34 -4.14
CA SER A 224 -24.77 -20.07 -2.75
C SER A 224 -25.45 -21.33 -2.12
N GLY A 225 -24.73 -22.06 -1.28
CA GLY A 225 -25.29 -23.27 -0.69
C GLY A 225 -24.90 -23.56 0.77
N LYS A 226 -23.86 -22.96 1.31
CA LYS A 226 -23.45 -23.14 2.72
C LYS A 226 -23.36 -21.80 3.41
N LYS A 227 -23.89 -21.67 4.64
CA LYS A 227 -23.68 -20.49 5.47
C LYS A 227 -22.15 -20.30 5.63
N LYS A 228 -21.63 -19.30 4.99
CA LYS A 228 -20.20 -18.91 5.14
C LYS A 228 -19.98 -18.52 6.60
N LYS A 229 -18.94 -19.05 7.22
CA LYS A 229 -18.49 -18.62 8.55
C LYS A 229 -17.42 -17.57 8.34
N TYR A 230 -17.75 -16.33 8.61
CA TYR A 230 -16.82 -15.21 8.53
C TYR A 230 -15.88 -15.18 9.74
N LYS A 231 -14.63 -14.77 9.50
CA LYS A 231 -13.64 -14.47 10.54
C LYS A 231 -13.79 -13.04 11.03
N LEU A 232 -14.12 -12.13 10.11
CA LEU A 232 -14.43 -10.75 10.43
C LEU A 232 -15.82 -10.69 11.11
N GLN A 233 -15.92 -9.92 12.18
CA GLN A 233 -17.17 -9.73 12.91
C GLN A 233 -17.68 -8.31 12.67
N GLU A 234 -18.96 -8.22 12.30
CA GLU A 234 -19.60 -6.92 12.21
C GLU A 234 -19.64 -6.22 13.57
N ALA A 235 -19.44 -4.92 13.55
CA ALA A 235 -19.56 -4.08 14.74
C ALA A 235 -21.01 -4.09 15.24
N GLY A 236 -21.19 -4.15 16.55
CA GLY A 236 -22.50 -4.08 17.17
C GLY A 236 -23.23 -2.76 16.83
N LYS A 237 -24.56 -2.81 16.77
CA LYS A 237 -25.38 -1.63 16.46
C LYS A 237 -25.10 -0.44 17.40
N LYS A 238 -24.80 -0.73 18.67
CA LYS A 238 -24.49 0.31 19.67
C LYS A 238 -23.14 0.96 19.41
N GLU A 239 -22.14 0.15 19.11
CA GLU A 239 -20.77 0.59 18.82
C GLU A 239 -20.74 1.38 17.52
N LYS A 240 -21.40 0.88 16.45
CA LYS A 240 -21.55 1.60 15.19
C LYS A 240 -22.21 2.97 15.38
N ALA A 241 -23.32 3.03 16.14
CA ALA A 241 -24.02 4.30 16.39
C ALA A 241 -23.19 5.38 17.08
N LEU A 242 -22.10 5.01 17.78
CA LEU A 242 -21.21 5.98 18.43
C LEU A 242 -20.28 6.70 17.47
N VAL A 243 -20.02 6.12 16.29
CA VAL A 243 -18.93 6.54 15.40
C VAL A 243 -19.32 6.66 13.93
N GLN A 244 -20.52 6.24 13.53
CA GLN A 244 -20.93 6.22 12.12
C GLN A 244 -20.94 7.61 11.48
N ASP A 245 -21.27 8.64 12.25
CA ASP A 245 -21.30 10.03 11.75
C ASP A 245 -19.89 10.62 11.52
N TRP A 246 -18.84 9.88 11.94
CA TRP A 246 -17.45 10.30 11.75
C TRP A 246 -16.93 10.06 10.33
N LEU A 247 -17.66 9.28 9.53
CA LEU A 247 -17.33 8.98 8.15
C LEU A 247 -18.43 9.45 7.21
N LEU A 248 -18.03 9.93 6.04
CA LEU A 248 -18.92 10.18 4.92
C LEU A 248 -19.34 8.85 4.28
N HIS A 249 -20.56 8.78 3.76
CA HIS A 249 -21.10 7.59 3.10
C HIS A 249 -21.02 6.32 3.97
N ALA A 250 -21.35 6.48 5.24
CA ALA A 250 -21.29 5.40 6.25
C ALA A 250 -22.16 4.18 5.92
N GLU A 251 -23.18 4.36 5.07
CA GLU A 251 -24.08 3.32 4.53
C GLU A 251 -23.39 2.40 3.53
N ASP A 252 -22.37 2.87 2.81
CA ASP A 252 -21.63 2.10 1.81
C ASP A 252 -20.46 1.30 2.42
N LEU A 253 -20.34 1.31 3.77
CA LEU A 253 -19.21 0.73 4.48
C LEU A 253 -19.62 -0.48 5.32
N ALA A 254 -18.87 -1.56 5.21
CA ALA A 254 -18.85 -2.64 6.19
C ALA A 254 -18.14 -2.15 7.46
N TRP A 255 -18.84 -2.27 8.59
CA TRP A 255 -18.33 -1.87 9.90
C TRP A 255 -17.88 -3.11 10.66
N ILE A 256 -16.60 -3.21 10.92
CA ILE A 256 -15.97 -4.40 11.46
C ILE A 256 -15.40 -4.09 12.83
N GLN A 257 -15.61 -5.00 13.78
CA GLN A 257 -15.00 -4.92 15.10
C GLN A 257 -13.97 -6.03 15.28
N HIS A 258 -12.77 -5.64 15.66
CA HIS A 258 -11.72 -6.54 16.07
C HIS A 258 -11.18 -6.09 17.44
N ASN A 259 -11.47 -6.88 18.48
CA ASN A 259 -11.23 -6.50 19.88
C ASN A 259 -11.93 -5.16 20.20
N GLU A 260 -11.18 -4.16 20.68
CA GLU A 260 -11.68 -2.81 20.99
C GLU A 260 -11.66 -1.86 19.76
N THR A 261 -11.10 -2.30 18.63
CA THR A 261 -10.95 -1.45 17.43
C THR A 261 -12.12 -1.65 16.48
N ILE A 262 -12.72 -0.54 16.05
CA ILE A 262 -13.64 -0.51 14.91
C ILE A 262 -12.88 0.02 13.68
N PHE A 263 -13.01 -0.69 12.58
CA PHE A 263 -12.52 -0.26 11.27
C PHE A 263 -13.58 -0.50 10.20
N THR A 264 -13.41 0.15 9.06
CA THR A 264 -14.35 0.05 7.93
C THR A 264 -13.62 -0.32 6.64
N LEU A 265 -14.36 -1.00 5.78
CA LEU A 265 -14.02 -1.30 4.39
C LEU A 265 -15.23 -0.95 3.53
N PRO A 266 -15.09 -0.68 2.21
CA PRO A 266 -16.23 -0.71 1.30
C PRO A 266 -17.02 -1.99 1.44
N GLU A 267 -18.36 -1.91 1.49
CA GLU A 267 -19.24 -3.05 1.77
C GLU A 267 -19.04 -4.20 0.78
N ASN A 268 -18.89 -3.87 -0.51
CA ASN A 268 -18.65 -4.84 -1.58
C ASN A 268 -17.33 -5.63 -1.44
N LEU A 269 -16.37 -5.15 -0.62
CA LEU A 269 -15.08 -5.80 -0.38
C LEU A 269 -15.09 -6.72 0.85
N PHE A 270 -16.19 -6.78 1.60
CA PHE A 270 -16.24 -7.51 2.87
C PHE A 270 -15.88 -9.00 2.70
N GLU A 271 -16.47 -9.68 1.72
CA GLU A 271 -16.24 -11.11 1.50
C GLU A 271 -14.79 -11.40 1.08
N ALA A 272 -14.25 -10.60 0.16
CA ALA A 272 -12.86 -10.74 -0.28
C ALA A 272 -11.88 -10.44 0.85
N ALA A 273 -12.13 -9.39 1.63
CA ALA A 273 -11.33 -9.07 2.80
C ALA A 273 -11.38 -10.19 3.85
N ASP A 274 -12.57 -10.73 4.13
CA ASP A 274 -12.72 -11.83 5.08
C ASP A 274 -11.93 -13.07 4.64
N GLU A 275 -11.93 -13.40 3.36
CA GLU A 275 -11.13 -14.49 2.81
C GLU A 275 -9.63 -14.26 3.03
N VAL A 276 -9.12 -13.05 2.77
CA VAL A 276 -7.74 -12.68 3.09
C VAL A 276 -7.45 -12.83 4.58
N TYR A 277 -8.34 -12.33 5.45
CA TYR A 277 -8.18 -12.47 6.90
C TYR A 277 -8.19 -13.94 7.36
N GLN A 278 -8.95 -14.81 6.72
CA GLN A 278 -8.97 -16.23 7.06
C GLN A 278 -7.65 -16.93 6.72
N LYS A 279 -7.00 -16.55 5.65
CA LYS A 279 -5.85 -17.25 5.04
C LYS A 279 -4.50 -16.64 5.41
N LEU A 280 -4.45 -15.31 5.60
CA LEU A 280 -3.23 -14.55 5.80
C LEU A 280 -3.20 -13.84 7.17
N TYR A 281 -2.02 -13.44 7.59
CA TYR A 281 -1.81 -12.59 8.76
C TYR A 281 -1.88 -11.12 8.34
N VAL A 282 -3.05 -10.51 8.56
CA VAL A 282 -3.31 -9.10 8.28
C VAL A 282 -2.89 -8.26 9.50
N ILE A 283 -2.06 -7.25 9.30
CA ILE A 283 -1.58 -6.35 10.36
C ILE A 283 -2.27 -4.97 10.33
N TYR A 284 -2.84 -4.60 9.19
CA TYR A 284 -3.62 -3.37 9.03
C TYR A 284 -4.67 -3.58 7.93
N GLY A 285 -5.86 -3.01 8.10
CA GLY A 285 -6.91 -3.12 7.08
C GLY A 285 -7.90 -1.98 7.15
N GLY A 286 -8.31 -1.51 5.97
CA GLY A 286 -9.32 -0.49 5.82
C GLY A 286 -9.01 0.84 6.52
N THR A 287 -10.05 1.55 6.93
CA THR A 287 -9.94 2.75 7.76
C THR A 287 -10.18 2.40 9.23
N GLN A 288 -9.15 2.45 10.05
CA GLN A 288 -9.30 2.30 11.51
C GLN A 288 -9.94 3.55 12.09
N VAL A 289 -11.16 3.41 12.63
CA VAL A 289 -12.02 4.54 13.04
C VAL A 289 -11.81 4.88 14.52
N ALA A 290 -12.00 3.93 15.42
CA ALA A 290 -11.99 4.17 16.85
C ALA A 290 -11.58 2.95 17.67
N GLU A 291 -11.03 3.21 18.86
CA GLU A 291 -11.01 2.26 19.97
C GLU A 291 -12.22 2.52 20.90
N ILE A 292 -12.99 1.48 21.20
CA ILE A 292 -14.13 1.56 22.10
C ILE A 292 -13.89 0.65 23.29
N ALA A 293 -13.67 1.24 24.46
CA ALA A 293 -13.50 0.53 25.73
C ALA A 293 -14.62 0.93 26.72
N GLY A 294 -15.68 0.14 26.76
CA GLY A 294 -16.90 0.44 27.52
C GLY A 294 -17.58 1.72 27.03
N LYS A 295 -17.59 2.78 27.85
CA LYS A 295 -18.17 4.08 27.47
C LYS A 295 -17.16 5.06 26.84
N LYS A 296 -15.89 4.69 26.80
CA LYS A 296 -14.83 5.55 26.25
C LYS A 296 -14.65 5.26 24.78
N VAL A 297 -14.79 6.31 23.97
CA VAL A 297 -14.53 6.27 22.53
C VAL A 297 -13.33 7.15 22.23
N LYS A 298 -12.33 6.59 21.57
CA LYS A 298 -11.09 7.26 21.19
C LYS A 298 -10.93 7.18 19.67
N PRO A 299 -10.94 8.32 18.94
CA PRO A 299 -10.66 8.30 17.52
C PRO A 299 -9.23 7.87 17.25
N LEU A 300 -9.03 7.08 16.19
CA LEU A 300 -7.72 6.60 15.78
C LEU A 300 -7.09 7.51 14.73
N GLN A 301 -5.76 7.53 14.68
CA GLN A 301 -5.01 8.38 13.76
C GLN A 301 -5.37 8.15 12.28
N PRO A 302 -5.57 6.89 11.79
CA PRO A 302 -5.97 6.67 10.41
C PRO A 302 -7.29 7.34 10.03
N LEU A 303 -8.25 7.45 10.96
CA LEU A 303 -9.48 8.19 10.70
C LEU A 303 -9.20 9.65 10.34
N ALA A 304 -8.30 10.34 11.07
CA ALA A 304 -7.99 11.74 10.79
C ALA A 304 -7.44 11.97 9.38
N LEU A 305 -6.76 10.96 8.81
CA LEU A 305 -6.11 11.02 7.51
C LEU A 305 -6.93 10.33 6.41
N SER A 306 -8.08 9.74 6.77
CA SER A 306 -8.95 9.03 5.83
C SER A 306 -9.55 9.99 4.79
N GLN A 307 -9.64 9.52 3.55
CA GLN A 307 -10.35 10.19 2.46
C GLN A 307 -11.88 10.29 2.73
N HIS A 308 -12.39 9.47 3.66
CA HIS A 308 -13.82 9.41 4.02
C HIS A 308 -14.17 10.14 5.33
N ILE A 309 -13.21 10.82 5.97
CA ILE A 309 -13.50 11.53 7.23
C ILE A 309 -14.58 12.59 7.05
N ASN A 310 -15.61 12.55 7.91
CA ASN A 310 -16.56 13.64 8.06
C ASN A 310 -15.99 14.70 9.02
N LYS A 311 -15.32 15.72 8.46
CA LYS A 311 -14.68 16.78 9.26
C LYS A 311 -15.69 17.55 10.12
N GLU A 312 -16.95 17.66 9.68
CA GLU A 312 -18.01 18.40 10.37
C GLU A 312 -18.45 17.72 11.66
N ALA A 313 -18.18 16.41 11.80
CA ALA A 313 -18.48 15.69 13.03
C ALA A 313 -17.54 16.05 14.19
N PHE A 314 -16.50 16.85 13.95
CA PHE A 314 -15.47 17.17 14.94
C PHE A 314 -15.26 18.68 15.08
N LYS A 315 -14.93 19.08 16.30
CA LYS A 315 -14.28 20.39 16.50
C LYS A 315 -12.89 20.33 15.91
N PHE A 316 -12.53 21.31 15.08
CA PHE A 316 -11.18 21.39 14.54
C PHE A 316 -10.45 22.65 15.02
N ILE A 317 -9.13 22.59 15.02
CA ILE A 317 -8.25 23.71 15.35
C ILE A 317 -7.20 23.81 14.25
N GLU A 318 -7.17 24.97 13.59
CA GLU A 318 -6.15 25.29 12.60
C GLU A 318 -4.85 25.68 13.31
N LEU A 319 -3.75 25.03 12.95
CA LEU A 319 -2.44 25.26 13.48
C LEU A 319 -1.62 26.18 12.57
N ASN A 320 -0.77 27.01 13.16
CA ASN A 320 0.29 27.62 12.39
C ASN A 320 1.44 26.59 12.11
N LEU A 321 2.38 26.94 11.23
CA LEU A 321 3.46 26.03 10.81
C LEU A 321 4.28 25.50 11.99
N GLU A 322 4.63 26.37 12.95
CA GLU A 322 5.40 25.98 14.14
C GLU A 322 4.62 24.96 14.99
N GLN A 323 3.37 25.25 15.28
CA GLN A 323 2.49 24.34 16.03
C GLN A 323 2.30 23.00 15.32
N ALA A 324 2.13 23.02 13.97
CA ALA A 324 1.98 21.81 13.18
C ALA A 324 3.24 20.92 13.25
N ILE A 325 4.42 21.51 13.10
CA ILE A 325 5.69 20.77 13.21
C ILE A 325 5.87 20.21 14.62
N ARG A 326 5.63 21.00 15.68
CA ARG A 326 5.69 20.53 17.07
C ARG A 326 4.72 19.39 17.33
N TYR A 327 3.50 19.49 16.78
CA TYR A 327 2.52 18.40 16.87
C TYR A 327 3.05 17.11 16.23
N LEU A 328 3.57 17.19 14.99
CA LEU A 328 4.12 16.05 14.26
C LEU A 328 5.42 15.49 14.88
N ARG A 329 6.13 16.30 15.68
CA ARG A 329 7.28 15.85 16.50
C ARG A 329 6.86 15.21 17.81
N LYS A 330 5.55 15.16 18.11
CA LYS A 330 5.01 14.66 19.38
C LYS A 330 5.41 15.52 20.59
N GLU A 331 5.67 16.79 20.37
CA GLU A 331 5.96 17.78 21.42
C GLU A 331 4.67 18.34 22.01
N ASP A 332 4.80 18.98 23.18
CA ASP A 332 3.70 19.70 23.80
C ASP A 332 3.34 20.94 22.97
N ILE A 333 2.05 21.12 22.76
CA ILE A 333 1.49 22.27 22.04
C ILE A 333 0.48 23.00 22.92
N ASN A 334 0.57 24.32 22.92
CA ASN A 334 -0.45 25.16 23.54
C ASN A 334 -1.41 25.67 22.46
N LEU A 335 -2.66 25.27 22.56
CA LEU A 335 -3.70 25.65 21.59
C LEU A 335 -4.48 26.89 22.02
N GLY A 336 -4.23 27.44 23.21
CA GLY A 336 -4.93 28.61 23.73
C GLY A 336 -6.45 28.38 23.92
N THR A 337 -6.90 27.13 23.97
CA THR A 337 -8.31 26.76 24.09
C THR A 337 -8.54 25.84 25.29
N HIS A 338 -9.78 25.82 25.77
CA HIS A 338 -10.19 25.04 26.94
C HIS A 338 -11.27 24.02 26.52
N GLY A 339 -11.29 22.87 27.17
CA GLY A 339 -12.33 21.87 26.91
C GLY A 339 -11.99 20.49 27.45
N THR A 340 -12.85 19.53 27.12
CA THR A 340 -12.67 18.10 27.49
C THR A 340 -12.87 17.19 26.29
N ASP A 341 -12.91 17.76 25.07
CA ASP A 341 -13.28 17.07 23.86
C ASP A 341 -12.05 16.55 23.09
N TRP A 342 -12.29 15.62 22.18
CA TRP A 342 -11.39 15.33 21.07
C TRP A 342 -11.49 16.46 20.06
N VAL A 343 -10.36 16.90 19.53
CA VAL A 343 -10.26 17.92 18.48
C VAL A 343 -9.39 17.41 17.34
N LEU A 344 -9.82 17.72 16.12
CA LEU A 344 -9.06 17.45 14.91
C LEU A 344 -8.12 18.63 14.67
N LEU A 345 -6.82 18.37 14.63
CA LEU A 345 -5.82 19.40 14.31
C LEU A 345 -5.59 19.42 12.80
N GLN A 346 -5.53 20.64 12.27
CA GLN A 346 -5.35 20.87 10.82
C GLN A 346 -4.22 21.88 10.58
N TYR A 347 -3.63 21.81 9.40
CA TYR A 347 -2.73 22.83 8.87
C TYR A 347 -3.05 23.06 7.39
N ASN A 348 -3.29 24.31 7.00
CA ASN A 348 -3.80 24.71 5.69
C ASN A 348 -5.07 23.91 5.27
N GLY A 349 -5.99 23.68 6.22
CA GLY A 349 -7.23 22.93 6.00
C GLY A 349 -7.03 21.40 5.86
N LEU A 350 -5.79 20.90 5.95
CA LEU A 350 -5.49 19.47 5.87
C LEU A 350 -5.41 18.87 7.27
N PRO A 351 -6.13 17.78 7.58
CA PRO A 351 -6.06 17.11 8.87
C PRO A 351 -4.66 16.52 9.13
N LEU A 352 -4.17 16.74 10.34
CA LEU A 352 -2.91 16.17 10.81
C LEU A 352 -3.12 15.03 11.82
N GLY A 353 -4.20 15.08 12.59
CA GLY A 353 -4.51 14.08 13.60
C GLY A 353 -5.24 14.65 14.83
N TRP A 354 -5.19 13.91 15.93
CA TRP A 354 -6.01 14.15 17.10
C TRP A 354 -5.25 14.77 18.25
N ALA A 355 -5.93 15.67 18.96
CA ALA A 355 -5.56 16.07 20.32
C ALA A 355 -6.75 15.91 21.26
N LYS A 356 -6.47 15.70 22.54
CA LYS A 356 -7.48 15.67 23.60
C LYS A 356 -7.31 16.88 24.51
N LEU A 357 -8.33 17.69 24.62
CA LEU A 357 -8.37 18.80 25.56
C LEU A 357 -8.70 18.26 26.96
N ILE A 358 -8.00 18.72 27.97
CA ILE A 358 -8.23 18.40 29.40
C ILE A 358 -8.08 19.71 30.20
N GLY A 359 -9.19 20.44 30.34
CA GLY A 359 -9.15 21.79 30.91
C GLY A 359 -8.27 22.70 30.06
N ASN A 360 -7.20 23.23 30.64
CA ASN A 360 -6.22 24.12 30.00
C ASN A 360 -5.06 23.37 29.31
N ARG A 361 -5.03 22.03 29.40
CA ARG A 361 -3.95 21.20 28.87
C ARG A 361 -4.40 20.50 27.60
N THR A 362 -3.49 20.42 26.66
CA THR A 362 -3.66 19.68 25.41
C THR A 362 -2.79 18.44 25.44
N ASN A 363 -3.39 17.27 25.26
CA ASN A 363 -2.63 16.05 25.04
C ASN A 363 -2.51 15.81 23.53
N ASN A 364 -1.30 15.78 23.05
CA ASN A 364 -0.97 15.41 21.66
C ASN A 364 -1.13 13.89 21.45
N TYR A 365 -2.05 13.48 20.57
CA TYR A 365 -2.33 12.05 20.27
C TYR A 365 -1.70 11.55 18.96
N TYR A 366 -0.81 12.33 18.35
CA TYR A 366 -0.03 11.86 17.20
C TYR A 366 0.76 10.59 17.60
N PRO A 367 0.81 9.55 16.76
CA PRO A 367 1.54 8.32 17.09
C PRO A 367 3.03 8.59 17.33
N LYS A 368 3.59 8.02 18.39
CA LYS A 368 4.98 8.25 18.79
C LYS A 368 5.94 7.71 17.71
N GLU A 369 5.58 6.61 17.09
CA GLU A 369 6.36 5.93 16.04
C GLU A 369 6.46 6.78 14.78
N TRP A 370 5.41 7.55 14.47
CA TRP A 370 5.28 8.37 13.25
C TRP A 370 5.93 9.75 13.38
N ARG A 371 6.44 10.09 14.56
CA ARG A 371 6.96 11.45 14.81
C ARG A 371 8.13 11.79 13.90
N ILE A 372 8.22 13.04 13.49
CA ILE A 372 9.38 13.61 12.82
C ILE A 372 10.55 13.60 13.82
N ARG A 373 11.68 12.99 13.43
CA ARG A 373 12.88 12.87 14.27
C ARG A 373 13.98 13.87 13.90
N MET A 374 13.90 14.44 12.69
CA MET A 374 14.85 15.44 12.23
C MET A 374 14.75 16.72 13.07
N ASP A 375 15.86 17.39 13.25
CA ASP A 375 15.88 18.70 13.89
C ASP A 375 15.16 19.74 13.06
N LEU A 376 14.58 20.73 13.74
CA LEU A 376 14.00 21.87 13.04
C LEU A 376 15.07 22.63 12.29
N PRO A 377 14.83 23.05 11.04
CA PRO A 377 15.71 23.99 10.37
C PRO A 377 15.81 25.27 11.22
N THR A 378 16.98 25.85 11.30
CA THR A 378 17.28 27.06 12.08
C THR A 378 16.42 28.27 11.69
N ALA A 379 15.87 28.27 10.48
CA ALA A 379 14.84 29.21 10.02
C ALA A 379 13.75 28.42 9.29
N LEU A 380 12.50 28.52 9.79
CA LEU A 380 11.34 28.02 9.06
C LEU A 380 11.12 28.88 7.81
N PRO A 381 10.78 28.29 6.65
CA PRO A 381 10.47 29.05 5.46
C PRO A 381 9.31 30.02 5.73
N SER A 382 9.49 31.28 5.35
CA SER A 382 8.50 32.34 5.55
C SER A 382 7.27 32.26 4.66
N LYS A 383 7.23 31.33 3.69
CA LYS A 383 6.11 31.06 2.79
C LYS A 383 5.87 29.56 2.64
N SER A 384 4.61 29.15 2.46
CA SER A 384 4.27 27.78 2.13
C SER A 384 4.86 27.40 0.76
N VAL A 385 5.45 26.22 0.66
CA VAL A 385 5.97 25.65 -0.59
C VAL A 385 4.83 25.26 -1.56
N LEU A 386 3.59 25.61 -1.23
CA LEU A 386 2.36 25.27 -1.97
C LEU A 386 1.68 26.49 -2.60
N GLU A 387 2.39 27.62 -2.81
CA GLU A 387 1.97 28.69 -3.72
C GLU A 387 2.61 28.54 -5.09
#